data_41841e71a54dbe765daf1bf8ab5c63cd
#
_entry.id   41841e71a54dbe765daf1bf8ab5c63cd
#
_cell.length_a   1.000
_cell.length_b   1.000
_cell.length_c   1.000
_cell.angle_alpha   90.00
_cell.angle_beta   90.00
_cell.angle_gamma   90.00
#
_symmetry.space_group_name_H-M   'P 1'
#
loop_
_entity.id
_entity.type
_entity.pdbx_description
1 polymer ?
#
loop_
_entity_poly.entity_id
_entity_poly.type
_entity_poly.pdbx_seq_one_letter_code
_entity_poly.pdbx_strand_id
1 'polypeptide(L)'
;MLSPKRTKFRKMQTGRMKGLSQRGHVLSNGMFGIKSLDSSFLTSRQIEAARIAATRYMNRQGQLWIKIFPDKPITKKPLEVRMGKGKGAPEYFVAVVKPGRIIFEAAGVPYEIAKEALRLAAQKLPVKTKFIIARDFEA
;
A
#
# COMPACT_ATOMS: atom_id res chain seq x y z
N MET A 1 13.74 -1.40 1.30
CA MET A 1 12.33 -1.56 0.90
C MET A 1 11.69 -2.70 1.66
N LEU A 2 10.38 -2.66 1.79
CA LEU A 2 9.64 -3.69 2.49
C LEU A 2 9.68 -5.02 1.73
N SER A 3 10.02 -6.09 2.44
CA SER A 3 9.94 -7.45 1.90
C SER A 3 9.88 -8.44 3.06
N PRO A 4 9.26 -9.62 2.86
CA PRO A 4 9.24 -10.64 3.89
C PRO A 4 10.64 -11.16 4.19
N LYS A 5 10.94 -11.33 5.47
CA LYS A 5 12.20 -11.98 5.89
C LYS A 5 12.18 -13.47 5.60
N ARG A 6 11.01 -14.08 5.69
CA ARG A 6 10.81 -15.50 5.53
C ARG A 6 9.49 -15.77 4.84
N THR A 7 9.46 -16.72 3.92
CA THR A 7 8.23 -17.11 3.23
C THR A 7 7.98 -18.60 3.41
N LYS A 8 6.71 -18.96 3.62
CA LYS A 8 6.31 -20.37 3.65
C LYS A 8 6.42 -21.00 2.26
N PHE A 9 6.07 -20.23 1.23
CA PHE A 9 6.19 -20.63 -0.17
C PHE A 9 6.89 -19.53 -0.95
N ARG A 10 7.84 -19.91 -1.82
CA ARG A 10 8.53 -18.94 -2.68
C ARG A 10 7.62 -18.37 -3.75
N LYS A 11 6.67 -19.16 -4.22
CA LYS A 11 5.78 -18.79 -5.33
C LYS A 11 4.34 -18.99 -4.88
N MET A 12 3.46 -18.16 -5.41
CA MET A 12 2.02 -18.25 -5.17
C MET A 12 1.28 -18.03 -6.47
N GLN A 13 0.08 -18.58 -6.57
CA GLN A 13 -0.79 -18.30 -7.69
C GLN A 13 -1.30 -16.85 -7.58
N THR A 14 -1.42 -16.17 -8.73
CA THR A 14 -1.85 -14.76 -8.74
C THR A 14 -3.26 -14.61 -8.17
N GLY A 15 -4.18 -15.48 -8.56
CA GLY A 15 -5.55 -15.43 -8.08
C GLY A 15 -6.31 -14.21 -8.58
N ARG A 16 -7.51 -14.03 -8.04
CA ARG A 16 -8.38 -12.90 -8.35
C ARG A 16 -8.64 -12.08 -7.09
N MET A 17 -8.63 -10.76 -7.25
CA MET A 17 -8.94 -9.84 -6.17
C MET A 17 -10.43 -9.51 -6.20
N LYS A 18 -11.20 -10.19 -5.35
CA LYS A 18 -12.65 -9.97 -5.27
C LYS A 18 -13.04 -9.52 -3.87
N GLY A 19 -14.14 -8.80 -3.80
CA GLY A 19 -14.76 -8.36 -2.56
C GLY A 19 -14.18 -7.08 -2.00
N LEU A 20 -14.68 -6.70 -0.85
CA LEU A 20 -14.26 -5.51 -0.12
C LEU A 20 -13.34 -5.89 1.03
N SER A 21 -12.54 -4.92 1.48
CA SER A 21 -11.69 -5.13 2.64
C SER A 21 -12.54 -5.28 3.90
N GLN A 22 -12.33 -6.36 4.64
CA GLN A 22 -12.99 -6.60 5.94
C GLN A 22 -12.07 -6.33 7.12
N ARG A 23 -10.78 -6.16 6.86
CA ARG A 23 -9.78 -5.79 7.87
C ARG A 23 -8.97 -4.62 7.35
N GLY A 24 -8.52 -3.76 8.26
CA GLY A 24 -7.76 -2.60 7.89
C GLY A 24 -8.57 -1.56 7.11
N HIS A 25 -9.86 -1.48 7.38
CA HIS A 25 -10.76 -0.52 6.73
C HIS A 25 -11.15 0.65 7.64
N VAL A 26 -10.61 0.70 8.85
CA VAL A 26 -10.83 1.80 9.79
C VAL A 26 -9.49 2.28 10.33
N LEU A 27 -9.40 3.58 10.65
CA LEU A 27 -8.19 4.16 11.24
C LEU A 27 -7.98 3.62 12.65
N SER A 28 -6.74 3.24 12.96
CA SER A 28 -6.40 2.68 14.26
C SER A 28 -5.28 3.42 14.98
N ASN A 29 -4.30 3.95 14.25
CA ASN A 29 -3.12 4.61 14.83
C ASN A 29 -3.13 6.11 14.61
N GLY A 30 -3.63 6.59 13.48
CA GLY A 30 -3.59 7.98 13.11
C GLY A 30 -4.95 8.64 13.09
N MET A 31 -4.93 9.96 12.99
CA MET A 31 -6.14 10.77 12.84
C MET A 31 -6.56 10.93 11.39
N PHE A 32 -5.63 10.74 10.47
CA PHE A 32 -5.84 10.89 9.03
C PHE A 32 -5.33 9.67 8.29
N GLY A 33 -5.90 9.40 7.13
CA GLY A 33 -5.42 8.31 6.31
C GLY A 33 -5.93 8.39 4.89
N ILE A 34 -5.44 7.48 4.06
CA ILE A 34 -5.99 7.26 2.73
C ILE A 34 -6.40 5.80 2.61
N LYS A 35 -7.57 5.60 2.01
CA LYS A 35 -8.05 4.26 1.73
C LYS A 35 -8.16 4.05 0.24
N SER A 36 -7.98 2.81 -0.21
CA SER A 36 -8.12 2.45 -1.61
C SER A 36 -9.59 2.37 -2.00
N LEU A 37 -9.90 2.87 -3.19
CA LEU A 37 -11.22 2.72 -3.80
C LEU A 37 -11.23 1.59 -4.83
N ASP A 38 -10.07 1.08 -5.20
CA ASP A 38 -9.90 0.04 -6.22
C ASP A 38 -9.17 -1.17 -5.66
N SER A 39 -9.25 -2.29 -6.39
CA SER A 39 -8.41 -3.46 -6.13
C SER A 39 -7.13 -3.37 -6.96
N SER A 40 -5.98 -3.64 -6.37
CA SER A 40 -4.71 -3.64 -7.09
C SER A 40 -3.62 -4.36 -6.30
N PHE A 41 -2.54 -4.65 -6.99
CA PHE A 41 -1.29 -5.08 -6.38
C PHE A 41 -0.38 -3.86 -6.22
N LEU A 42 0.04 -3.57 -5.00
CA LEU A 42 0.97 -2.47 -4.73
C LEU A 42 2.36 -3.06 -4.47
N THR A 43 3.33 -2.67 -5.29
CA THR A 43 4.70 -3.14 -5.13
C THR A 43 5.39 -2.42 -3.97
N SER A 44 6.45 -3.04 -3.43
CA SER A 44 7.23 -2.41 -2.36
C SER A 44 7.84 -1.08 -2.83
N ARG A 45 8.19 -0.96 -4.11
CA ARG A 45 8.72 0.29 -4.67
C ARG A 45 7.68 1.39 -4.67
N GLN A 46 6.43 1.07 -5.03
CA GLN A 46 5.34 2.04 -5.01
C GLN A 46 5.04 2.51 -3.59
N ILE A 47 5.00 1.57 -2.65
CA ILE A 47 4.76 1.88 -1.24
C ILE A 47 5.87 2.79 -0.71
N GLU A 48 7.13 2.47 -0.99
CA GLU A 48 8.27 3.27 -0.54
C GLU A 48 8.28 4.67 -1.17
N ALA A 49 7.98 4.77 -2.47
CA ALA A 49 7.89 6.07 -3.14
C ALA A 49 6.79 6.94 -2.52
N ALA A 50 5.65 6.36 -2.21
CA ALA A 50 4.55 7.08 -1.58
C ALA A 50 4.93 7.54 -0.17
N ARG A 51 5.57 6.67 0.62
CA ARG A 51 6.05 7.02 1.96
C ARG A 51 7.01 8.20 1.92
N ILE A 52 7.97 8.17 1.01
CA ILE A 52 8.96 9.25 0.87
C ILE A 52 8.29 10.55 0.50
N ALA A 53 7.34 10.54 -0.44
CA ALA A 53 6.63 11.73 -0.86
C ALA A 53 5.87 12.37 0.31
N ALA A 54 5.16 11.57 1.09
CA ALA A 54 4.41 12.07 2.26
C ALA A 54 5.35 12.62 3.33
N THR A 55 6.42 11.89 3.66
CA THR A 55 7.35 12.27 4.70
C THR A 55 8.08 13.56 4.37
N ARG A 56 8.45 13.76 3.11
CA ARG A 56 9.10 15.00 2.67
C ARG A 56 8.19 16.21 2.86
N TYR A 57 6.93 16.08 2.50
CA TYR A 57 6.00 17.19 2.65
C TYR A 57 5.77 17.53 4.13
N MET A 58 5.71 16.50 4.99
CA MET A 58 5.54 16.68 6.42
C MET A 58 6.80 17.20 7.13
N ASN A 59 7.91 17.35 6.42
CA ASN A 59 9.21 17.76 6.98
C ASN A 59 9.65 16.86 8.14
N ARG A 60 9.30 15.58 8.07
CA ARG A 60 9.56 14.58 9.11
C ARG A 60 8.89 14.91 10.45
N GLN A 61 7.92 15.80 10.45
CA GLN A 61 7.10 16.07 11.61
C GLN A 61 5.95 15.05 11.67
N GLY A 62 5.48 14.77 12.88
CA GLY A 62 4.41 13.79 13.06
C GLY A 62 4.84 12.37 12.79
N GLN A 63 3.85 11.52 12.57
CA GLN A 63 4.07 10.09 12.33
C GLN A 63 3.28 9.63 11.13
N LEU A 64 3.87 8.69 10.39
CA LEU A 64 3.23 8.04 9.26
C LEU A 64 3.34 6.53 9.46
N TRP A 65 2.21 5.83 9.34
CA TRP A 65 2.16 4.39 9.43
C TRP A 65 1.81 3.80 8.08
N ILE A 66 2.57 2.79 7.65
CA ILE A 66 2.25 1.97 6.50
C ILE A 66 1.37 0.82 6.99
N LYS A 67 0.13 0.75 6.52
CA LYS A 67 -0.84 -0.23 7.02
C LYS A 67 -0.96 -1.47 6.15
N ILE A 68 -0.17 -1.57 5.10
CA ILE A 68 -0.12 -2.72 4.20
C ILE A 68 1.31 -3.23 4.14
N PHE A 69 1.46 -4.51 3.77
CA PHE A 69 2.77 -5.13 3.63
C PHE A 69 2.82 -5.99 2.38
N PRO A 70 3.88 -5.87 1.57
CA PRO A 70 4.01 -6.66 0.34
C PRO A 70 4.50 -8.06 0.67
N ASP A 71 3.57 -8.99 0.83
CA ASP A 71 3.86 -10.37 1.21
C ASP A 71 3.57 -11.39 0.12
N LYS A 72 2.93 -10.99 -0.99
CA LYS A 72 2.60 -11.90 -2.09
C LYS A 72 3.70 -11.87 -3.15
N PRO A 73 4.37 -12.99 -3.42
CA PRO A 73 5.40 -13.02 -4.47
C PRO A 73 4.75 -13.02 -5.85
N ILE A 74 5.32 -12.23 -6.75
CA ILE A 74 4.94 -12.20 -8.16
C ILE A 74 6.09 -12.75 -8.98
N THR A 75 5.76 -13.67 -9.88
CA THR A 75 6.75 -14.30 -10.74
C THR A 75 6.65 -13.75 -12.15
N LYS A 76 7.79 -13.66 -12.81
CA LYS A 76 7.87 -13.22 -14.20
C LYS A 76 8.83 -14.10 -14.95
N LYS A 77 8.39 -14.62 -16.10
CA LYS A 77 9.27 -15.37 -16.99
C LYS A 77 10.05 -14.40 -17.89
N PRO A 78 11.32 -14.69 -18.17
CA PRO A 78 12.05 -13.93 -19.19
C PRO A 78 11.31 -13.98 -20.52
N LEU A 79 11.46 -12.93 -21.32
CA LEU A 79 10.82 -12.84 -22.64
C LEU A 79 11.20 -14.00 -23.55
N GLU A 80 12.39 -14.56 -23.37
CA GLU A 80 12.91 -15.67 -24.19
C GLU A 80 12.39 -17.03 -23.79
N VAL A 81 11.70 -17.15 -22.66
CA VAL A 81 11.21 -18.44 -22.15
C VAL A 81 9.78 -18.66 -22.62
N ARG A 82 9.55 -19.83 -23.25
CA ARG A 82 8.21 -20.19 -23.70
C ARG A 82 7.27 -20.45 -22.52
N MET A 83 6.00 -20.13 -22.70
CA MET A 83 4.97 -20.44 -21.73
C MET A 83 4.84 -21.97 -21.59
N GLY A 84 4.47 -22.41 -20.40
CA GLY A 84 4.20 -23.82 -20.12
C GLY A 84 5.34 -24.62 -19.52
N LYS A 85 6.53 -24.06 -19.40
CA LYS A 85 7.67 -24.74 -18.77
C LYS A 85 7.76 -24.53 -17.26
N GLY A 86 6.61 -24.36 -16.61
CA GLY A 86 6.55 -24.10 -15.18
C GLY A 86 6.51 -22.62 -14.86
N LYS A 87 6.31 -22.30 -13.58
CA LYS A 87 6.20 -20.94 -13.10
C LYS A 87 7.58 -20.28 -13.01
N GLY A 88 7.68 -19.03 -13.43
CA GLY A 88 8.93 -18.28 -13.35
C GLY A 88 9.42 -18.08 -11.93
N ALA A 89 10.64 -17.59 -11.75
CA ALA A 89 11.20 -17.27 -10.44
C ALA A 89 10.46 -16.07 -9.82
N PRO A 90 10.35 -15.99 -8.48
CA PRO A 90 9.83 -14.80 -7.83
C PRO A 90 10.70 -13.60 -8.15
N GLU A 91 10.10 -12.51 -8.60
CA GLU A 91 10.83 -11.29 -8.98
C GLU A 91 10.66 -10.20 -7.94
N TYR A 92 9.45 -10.05 -7.39
CA TYR A 92 9.15 -9.03 -6.40
C TYR A 92 7.93 -9.42 -5.57
N PHE A 93 7.71 -8.69 -4.50
CA PHE A 93 6.55 -8.88 -3.63
C PHE A 93 5.58 -7.72 -3.77
N VAL A 94 4.29 -8.03 -3.61
CA VAL A 94 3.23 -7.02 -3.67
C VAL A 94 2.28 -7.18 -2.50
N ALA A 95 1.64 -6.07 -2.12
CA ALA A 95 0.51 -6.09 -1.21
C ALA A 95 -0.77 -6.18 -2.03
N VAL A 96 -1.66 -7.09 -1.65
CA VAL A 96 -2.99 -7.21 -2.26
C VAL A 96 -3.90 -6.22 -1.56
N VAL A 97 -4.40 -5.24 -2.30
CA VAL A 97 -5.25 -4.18 -1.76
C VAL A 97 -6.63 -4.29 -2.37
N LYS A 98 -7.66 -4.33 -1.51
CA LYS A 98 -9.07 -4.37 -1.90
C LYS A 98 -9.72 -3.04 -1.58
N PRO A 99 -10.85 -2.70 -2.23
CA PRO A 99 -11.55 -1.45 -1.92
C PRO A 99 -11.88 -1.34 -0.43
N GLY A 100 -11.66 -0.18 0.15
CA GLY A 100 -11.86 0.08 1.56
C GLY A 100 -10.64 -0.13 2.45
N ARG A 101 -9.55 -0.71 1.92
CA ARG A 101 -8.32 -0.91 2.69
C ARG A 101 -7.60 0.41 2.91
N ILE A 102 -7.22 0.68 4.16
CA ILE A 102 -6.39 1.83 4.49
C ILE A 102 -4.94 1.50 4.15
N ILE A 103 -4.30 2.38 3.39
CA ILE A 103 -2.93 2.19 2.92
C ILE A 103 -1.95 2.88 3.86
N PHE A 104 -2.19 4.14 4.17
CA PHE A 104 -1.36 4.93 5.09
C PHE A 104 -2.23 5.63 6.12
N GLU A 105 -1.66 5.82 7.31
CA GLU A 105 -2.24 6.66 8.36
C GLU A 105 -1.21 7.70 8.78
N ALA A 106 -1.69 8.88 9.17
CA ALA A 106 -0.82 9.96 9.62
C ALA A 106 -1.39 10.62 10.88
N ALA A 107 -0.51 11.14 11.72
CA ALA A 107 -0.87 11.88 12.92
C ALA A 107 0.24 12.85 13.29
N GLY A 108 -0.06 13.77 14.21
CA GLY A 108 0.93 14.70 14.75
C GLY A 108 1.22 15.90 13.85
N VAL A 109 0.40 16.12 12.82
CA VAL A 109 0.49 17.29 11.94
C VAL A 109 -0.90 17.87 11.74
N PRO A 110 -1.00 19.18 11.37
CA PRO A 110 -2.28 19.79 11.07
C PRO A 110 -3.00 19.12 9.91
N TYR A 111 -4.33 19.24 9.90
CA TYR A 111 -5.20 18.67 8.87
C TYR A 111 -4.72 19.00 7.46
N GLU A 112 -4.38 20.26 7.20
CA GLU A 112 -4.00 20.72 5.87
C GLU A 112 -2.71 20.07 5.39
N ILE A 113 -1.73 19.93 6.30
CA ILE A 113 -0.45 19.30 5.99
C ILE A 113 -0.66 17.80 5.75
N ALA A 114 -1.44 17.13 6.58
CA ALA A 114 -1.74 15.71 6.42
C ALA A 114 -2.45 15.45 5.10
N LYS A 115 -3.44 16.28 4.76
CA LYS A 115 -4.20 16.12 3.53
C LYS A 115 -3.30 16.23 2.29
N GLU A 116 -2.44 17.23 2.25
CA GLU A 116 -1.53 17.40 1.12
C GLU A 116 -0.46 16.32 1.07
N ALA A 117 0.10 15.95 2.20
CA ALA A 117 1.10 14.89 2.26
C ALA A 117 0.54 13.56 1.73
N LEU A 118 -0.65 13.20 2.17
CA LEU A 118 -1.29 11.95 1.74
C LEU A 118 -1.75 12.03 0.27
N ARG A 119 -2.12 13.22 -0.22
CA ARG A 119 -2.40 13.42 -1.64
C ARG A 119 -1.17 13.14 -2.49
N LEU A 120 -0.02 13.65 -2.08
CA LEU A 120 1.24 13.40 -2.79
C LEU A 120 1.63 11.92 -2.75
N ALA A 121 1.40 11.27 -1.61
CA ALA A 121 1.63 9.83 -1.51
C ALA A 121 0.72 9.05 -2.48
N ALA A 122 -0.54 9.44 -2.56
CA ALA A 122 -1.51 8.76 -3.43
C ALA A 122 -1.13 8.86 -4.90
N GLN A 123 -0.47 9.94 -5.32
CA GLN A 123 -0.04 10.09 -6.71
C GLN A 123 1.01 9.05 -7.12
N LYS A 124 1.70 8.44 -6.17
CA LYS A 124 2.69 7.39 -6.43
C LYS A 124 2.09 6.00 -6.48
N LEU A 125 0.80 5.88 -6.21
CA LEU A 125 0.10 4.60 -6.15
C LEU A 125 -0.78 4.40 -7.39
N PRO A 126 -0.95 3.14 -7.85
CA PRO A 126 -1.75 2.85 -9.04
C PRO A 126 -3.25 2.77 -8.78
N VAL A 127 -3.71 3.15 -7.59
CA VAL A 127 -5.12 3.04 -7.20
C VAL A 127 -5.70 4.43 -6.94
N LYS A 128 -7.01 4.55 -7.14
CA LYS A 128 -7.74 5.71 -6.66
C LYS A 128 -7.88 5.61 -5.15
N THR A 129 -7.70 6.73 -4.46
CA THR A 129 -7.74 6.78 -3.02
C THR A 129 -8.69 7.87 -2.54
N LYS A 130 -9.13 7.73 -1.30
CA LYS A 130 -9.93 8.73 -0.62
C LYS A 130 -9.26 9.10 0.69
N PHE A 131 -9.12 10.40 0.94
CA PHE A 131 -8.64 10.91 2.22
C PHE A 131 -9.73 10.73 3.27
N ILE A 132 -9.36 10.19 4.42
CA ILE A 132 -10.30 9.94 5.52
C ILE A 132 -9.77 10.54 6.82
N ILE A 133 -10.70 10.85 7.70
CA ILE A 133 -10.44 11.47 9.00
C ILE A 133 -11.05 10.57 10.07
N ALA A 134 -10.39 10.46 11.22
CA ALA A 134 -10.93 9.71 12.34
C ALA A 134 -12.22 10.36 12.85
N ARG A 135 -13.15 9.55 13.37
CA ARG A 135 -14.45 10.02 13.82
C ARG A 135 -14.36 11.02 14.96
N ASP A 136 -13.34 10.87 15.81
CA ASP A 136 -13.13 11.71 16.99
C ASP A 136 -12.21 12.90 16.73
N PHE A 137 -11.88 13.18 15.47
CA PHE A 137 -11.07 14.34 15.13
C PHE A 137 -11.89 15.63 15.25
N GLU A 138 -11.34 16.59 16.00
CA GLU A 138 -11.87 17.94 16.09
C GLU A 138 -10.90 18.91 15.41
N ALA A 139 -11.43 19.69 14.50
CA ALA A 139 -10.63 20.66 13.75
C ALA A 139 -10.20 21.85 14.63
#